data_068f4d513fe776c4866aacea9fb888f3
#
_entry.id   068f4d513fe776c4866aacea9fb888f3
#
_cell.length_a   1.000
_cell.length_b   1.000
_cell.length_c   1.000
_cell.angle_alpha   90.00
_cell.angle_beta   90.00
_cell.angle_gamma   90.00
#
_symmetry.space_group_name_H-M   'P 1'
#
loop_
_entity.id
_entity.type
_entity.pdbx_description
1 polymer ?
#
loop_
_entity_poly.entity_id
_entity_poly.type
_entity_poly.pdbx_seq_one_letter_code
_entity_poly.pdbx_strand_id
1 'polypeptide(L)'
;MVHRLHIYAQPNGKFRYNCSIIDLYDRSAVASLNSDYINTDLAISTLKTALEKENYPKVILHSYQGVQFTSWEFVNFCKENNITQGMSKGGCPYDNAPMERFYNTFKSNFYNITSFSNVEMMDELTMKYINWYNYVRPHSYNNYLTTMEARYR
;
A
#
# COMPACT_ATOMS: atom_id res chain seq x y z
N MET A 1 5.96 4.34 7.72
CA MET A 1 5.13 3.66 6.68
C MET A 1 3.70 4.15 6.75
N VAL A 2 3.00 4.18 5.63
CA VAL A 2 1.55 4.47 5.57
C VAL A 2 0.83 3.30 4.93
N HIS A 3 -0.32 2.94 5.51
CA HIS A 3 -1.14 1.79 5.12
C HIS A 3 -2.54 2.27 4.71
N ARG A 4 -3.03 1.83 3.56
CA ARG A 4 -4.38 2.16 3.09
C ARG A 4 -4.99 1.05 2.25
N LEU A 5 -6.32 0.94 2.33
CA LEU A 5 -7.16 0.10 1.48
C LEU A 5 -7.79 0.93 0.35
N HIS A 6 -7.89 0.33 -0.82
CA HIS A 6 -8.56 0.90 -1.98
C HIS A 6 -9.47 -0.10 -2.67
N ILE A 7 -10.56 0.38 -3.26
CA ILE A 7 -11.60 -0.44 -3.90
C ILE A 7 -11.52 -0.25 -5.41
N TYR A 8 -11.51 -1.35 -6.15
CA TYR A 8 -11.56 -1.36 -7.62
C TYR A 8 -12.79 -2.13 -8.11
N ALA A 9 -13.49 -1.57 -9.10
CA ALA A 9 -14.54 -2.28 -9.82
C ALA A 9 -13.92 -3.27 -10.82
N GLN A 10 -14.48 -4.47 -10.91
CA GLN A 10 -14.11 -5.46 -11.91
C GLN A 10 -15.09 -5.41 -13.09
N PRO A 11 -14.70 -5.90 -14.30
CA PRO A 11 -15.58 -5.94 -15.47
C PRO A 11 -16.86 -6.79 -15.25
N ASN A 12 -16.82 -7.75 -14.33
CA ASN A 12 -17.95 -8.62 -13.97
C ASN A 12 -18.94 -7.99 -12.95
N GLY A 13 -18.76 -6.70 -12.61
CA GLY A 13 -19.58 -6.00 -11.61
C GLY A 13 -19.23 -6.29 -10.14
N LYS A 14 -18.23 -7.12 -9.88
CA LYS A 14 -17.69 -7.36 -8.53
C LYS A 14 -16.66 -6.29 -8.18
N PHE A 15 -16.30 -6.21 -6.90
CA PHE A 15 -15.23 -5.35 -6.41
C PHE A 15 -13.99 -6.18 -6.10
N ARG A 16 -12.82 -5.58 -6.30
CA ARG A 16 -11.53 -6.07 -5.85
C ARG A 16 -10.92 -5.01 -4.93
N TYR A 17 -10.28 -5.46 -3.88
CA TYR A 17 -9.69 -4.58 -2.88
C TYR A 17 -8.18 -4.68 -2.93
N ASN A 18 -7.52 -3.53 -2.94
CA ASN A 18 -6.06 -3.46 -2.85
C ASN A 18 -5.67 -2.82 -1.53
N CYS A 19 -4.73 -3.45 -0.84
CA CYS A 19 -4.10 -2.91 0.35
C CYS A 19 -2.62 -2.68 0.06
N SER A 20 -2.17 -1.46 0.21
CA SER A 20 -0.77 -1.09 -0.03
C SER A 20 -0.15 -0.41 1.17
N ILE A 21 1.15 -0.62 1.33
CA ILE A 21 2.00 0.06 2.30
C ILE A 21 3.10 0.78 1.54
N ILE A 22 3.26 2.07 1.79
CA ILE A 22 4.38 2.85 1.26
C ILE A 22 5.31 3.31 2.38
N ASP A 23 6.59 3.37 2.08
CA ASP A 23 7.57 4.01 2.96
C ASP A 23 7.53 5.52 2.74
N LEU A 24 7.50 6.30 3.83
CA LEU A 24 7.48 7.75 3.74
C LEU A 24 8.85 8.35 3.44
N TYR A 25 9.92 7.60 3.67
CA TYR A 25 11.29 8.07 3.41
C TYR A 25 11.57 8.20 1.92
N ASP A 26 11.38 7.12 1.17
CA ASP A 26 11.71 7.04 -0.26
C ASP A 26 10.49 6.94 -1.19
N ARG A 27 9.28 6.85 -0.62
CA ARG A 27 8.00 6.67 -1.34
C ARG A 27 7.85 5.33 -2.05
N SER A 28 8.65 4.33 -1.71
CA SER A 28 8.51 2.99 -2.29
C SER A 28 7.22 2.31 -1.83
N ALA A 29 6.63 1.54 -2.73
CA ALA A 29 5.55 0.61 -2.38
C ALA A 29 6.18 -0.67 -1.82
N VAL A 30 6.22 -0.78 -0.49
CA VAL A 30 6.86 -1.89 0.24
C VAL A 30 6.06 -3.17 0.07
N ALA A 31 4.75 -3.09 0.19
CA ALA A 31 3.84 -4.21 -0.02
C ALA A 31 2.55 -3.73 -0.70
N SER A 32 1.97 -4.61 -1.53
CA SER A 32 0.69 -4.39 -2.18
C SER A 32 0.02 -5.74 -2.43
N LEU A 33 -1.13 -5.96 -1.84
CA LEU A 33 -1.91 -7.19 -1.99
C LEU A 33 -3.33 -6.89 -2.43
N ASN A 34 -3.88 -7.78 -3.26
CA ASN A 34 -5.28 -7.74 -3.68
C ASN A 34 -6.09 -8.84 -2.97
N SER A 35 -7.36 -8.59 -2.75
CA SER A 35 -8.30 -9.54 -2.17
C SER A 35 -9.72 -9.31 -2.68
N ASP A 36 -10.55 -10.34 -2.63
CA ASP A 36 -11.99 -10.23 -2.87
C ASP A 36 -12.74 -9.65 -1.67
N TYR A 37 -12.07 -9.54 -0.52
CA TYR A 37 -12.67 -9.06 0.73
C TYR A 37 -11.88 -7.91 1.33
N ILE A 38 -12.62 -6.92 1.83
CA ILE A 38 -12.07 -5.83 2.63
C ILE A 38 -12.22 -6.21 4.12
N ASN A 39 -11.17 -6.80 4.69
CA ASN A 39 -11.17 -7.31 6.04
C ASN A 39 -9.82 -7.07 6.75
N THR A 40 -9.78 -7.42 8.03
CA THR A 40 -8.56 -7.35 8.86
C THR A 40 -7.45 -8.26 8.33
N ASP A 41 -7.79 -9.42 7.77
CA ASP A 41 -6.80 -10.37 7.24
C ASP A 41 -6.01 -9.79 6.08
N LEU A 42 -6.65 -9.02 5.19
CA LEU A 42 -5.96 -8.32 4.11
C LEU A 42 -4.96 -7.29 4.67
N ALA A 43 -5.36 -6.53 5.68
CA ALA A 43 -4.50 -5.54 6.32
C ALA A 43 -3.29 -6.19 7.01
N ILE A 44 -3.51 -7.27 7.76
CA ILE A 44 -2.44 -8.02 8.45
C ILE A 44 -1.51 -8.69 7.44
N SER A 45 -2.05 -9.35 6.42
CA SER A 45 -1.24 -10.03 5.39
C SER A 45 -0.35 -9.06 4.62
N THR A 46 -0.87 -7.87 4.30
CA THR A 46 -0.08 -6.83 3.64
C THR A 46 1.04 -6.33 4.55
N LEU A 47 0.75 -6.11 5.83
CA LEU A 47 1.74 -5.67 6.81
C LEU A 47 2.81 -6.75 7.04
N LYS A 48 2.41 -8.01 7.15
CA LYS A 48 3.32 -9.15 7.26
C LYS A 48 4.27 -9.24 6.07
N THR A 49 3.74 -9.10 4.84
CA THR A 49 4.56 -9.06 3.62
C THR A 49 5.57 -7.91 3.64
N ALA A 50 5.18 -6.74 4.14
CA ALA A 50 6.10 -5.62 4.29
C ALA A 50 7.22 -5.91 5.29
N LEU A 51 6.90 -6.49 6.44
CA LEU A 51 7.88 -6.84 7.47
C LEU A 51 8.87 -7.93 7.00
N GLU A 52 8.41 -8.90 6.21
CA GLU A 52 9.27 -9.95 5.65
C GLU A 52 10.27 -9.41 4.62
N LYS A 53 9.91 -8.37 3.88
CA LYS A 53 10.79 -7.73 2.89
C LYS A 53 11.79 -6.76 3.51
N GLU A 54 11.40 -6.13 4.60
CA GLU A 54 12.11 -5.01 5.20
C GLU A 54 12.52 -5.36 6.63
N ASN A 55 13.81 -5.41 6.86
CA ASN A 55 14.34 -5.74 8.18
C ASN A 55 14.37 -4.49 9.09
N TYR A 56 13.19 -4.00 9.47
CA TYR A 56 13.08 -2.83 10.35
C TYR A 56 13.10 -3.22 11.84
N PRO A 57 14.00 -2.64 12.64
CA PRO A 57 14.00 -2.87 14.09
C PRO A 57 12.82 -2.23 14.81
N LYS A 58 12.27 -1.14 14.25
CA LYS A 58 11.08 -0.43 14.73
C LYS A 58 10.32 0.17 13.57
N VAL A 59 9.01 -0.03 13.55
CA VAL A 59 8.12 0.53 12.53
C VAL A 59 7.11 1.46 13.20
N ILE A 60 6.97 2.66 12.64
CA ILE A 60 5.83 3.53 12.91
C ILE A 60 4.90 3.39 11.70
N LEU A 61 3.72 2.87 11.94
CA LEU A 61 2.70 2.64 10.92
C LEU A 61 1.56 3.65 11.08
N HIS A 62 1.40 4.52 10.11
CA HIS A 62 0.22 5.38 10.01
C HIS A 62 -0.85 4.68 9.19
N SER A 63 -2.04 4.53 9.73
CA SER A 63 -3.20 3.96 9.05
C SER A 63 -4.38 4.91 9.09
N TYR A 64 -5.26 4.77 8.09
CA TYR A 64 -6.55 5.44 8.10
C TYR A 64 -7.46 4.84 9.19
N GLN A 65 -8.45 5.60 9.68
CA GLN A 65 -9.40 5.15 10.70
C GLN A 65 -10.45 4.16 10.12
N GLY A 66 -9.98 3.09 9.49
CA GLY A 66 -10.84 1.99 9.06
C GLY A 66 -10.98 0.93 10.14
N VAL A 67 -12.13 0.28 10.22
CA VAL A 67 -12.40 -0.80 11.19
C VAL A 67 -11.37 -1.92 11.13
N GLN A 68 -10.75 -2.16 9.96
CA GLN A 68 -9.72 -3.17 9.76
C GLN A 68 -8.44 -2.87 10.57
N PHE A 69 -8.12 -1.58 10.74
CA PHE A 69 -6.91 -1.10 11.44
C PHE A 69 -7.13 -0.87 12.94
N THR A 70 -8.38 -0.87 13.39
CA THR A 70 -8.77 -0.71 14.80
C THR A 70 -9.25 -2.01 15.43
N SER A 71 -9.34 -3.09 14.65
CA SER A 71 -9.71 -4.41 15.15
C SER A 71 -8.70 -4.92 16.19
N TRP A 72 -9.18 -5.71 17.13
CA TRP A 72 -8.32 -6.30 18.17
C TRP A 72 -7.17 -7.11 17.56
N GLU A 73 -7.45 -7.89 16.51
CA GLU A 73 -6.48 -8.73 15.82
C GLU A 73 -5.36 -7.90 15.20
N PHE A 74 -5.70 -6.79 14.54
CA PHE A 74 -4.70 -5.92 13.92
C PHE A 74 -3.85 -5.20 14.97
N VAL A 75 -4.48 -4.66 16.00
CA VAL A 75 -3.77 -3.97 17.11
C VAL A 75 -2.84 -4.94 17.83
N ASN A 76 -3.30 -6.18 18.08
CA ASN A 76 -2.48 -7.20 18.71
C ASN A 76 -1.30 -7.61 17.83
N PHE A 77 -1.53 -7.82 16.53
CA PHE A 77 -0.45 -8.11 15.58
C PHE A 77 0.62 -7.02 15.58
N CYS A 78 0.22 -5.75 15.60
CA CYS A 78 1.16 -4.62 15.68
C CYS A 78 1.99 -4.67 16.97
N LYS A 79 1.37 -4.93 18.12
CA LYS A 79 2.07 -5.04 19.42
C LYS A 79 3.08 -6.18 19.43
N GLU A 80 2.70 -7.35 18.96
CA GLU A 80 3.56 -8.55 18.90
C GLU A 80 4.78 -8.35 17.99
N ASN A 81 4.67 -7.48 16.98
CA ASN A 81 5.74 -7.19 16.02
C ASN A 81 6.46 -5.86 16.28
N ASN A 82 6.31 -5.26 17.46
CA ASN A 82 6.95 -3.99 17.85
C ASN A 82 6.62 -2.82 16.91
N ILE A 83 5.40 -2.80 16.39
CA ILE A 83 4.91 -1.75 15.51
C ILE A 83 4.15 -0.71 16.33
N THR A 84 4.56 0.54 16.23
CA THR A 84 3.83 1.67 16.80
C THR A 84 2.78 2.15 15.82
N GLN A 85 1.49 2.03 16.18
CA GLN A 85 0.41 2.56 15.37
C GLN A 85 0.23 4.07 15.62
N GLY A 86 0.33 4.86 14.53
CA GLY A 86 -0.15 6.22 14.48
C GLY A 86 -1.45 6.25 13.66
N MET A 87 -2.50 6.86 14.18
CA MET A 87 -3.72 7.11 13.42
C MET A 87 -3.76 8.55 12.97
N SER A 88 -4.07 8.77 11.68
CA SER A 88 -4.38 10.10 11.17
C SER A 88 -5.59 10.64 11.94
N LYS A 89 -5.46 11.85 12.50
CA LYS A 89 -6.62 12.53 13.09
C LYS A 89 -7.66 12.76 11.99
N GLY A 90 -8.91 12.50 12.28
CA GLY A 90 -10.02 12.82 11.38
C GLY A 90 -9.91 14.29 10.93
N GLY A 91 -9.89 14.53 9.62
CA GLY A 91 -9.75 15.87 9.06
C GLY A 91 -8.33 16.41 8.84
N CYS A 92 -7.28 15.60 9.05
CA CYS A 92 -5.89 15.97 8.70
C CYS A 92 -5.45 15.30 7.38
N PRO A 93 -5.66 15.93 6.22
CA PRO A 93 -5.33 15.32 4.92
C PRO A 93 -3.83 15.20 4.69
N TYR A 94 -3.01 15.96 5.38
CA TYR A 94 -1.56 16.01 5.16
C TYR A 94 -0.84 14.70 5.53
N ASP A 95 -1.34 13.98 6.53
CA ASP A 95 -0.73 12.73 6.99
C ASP A 95 -0.88 11.59 5.97
N ASN A 96 -1.81 11.73 5.02
CA ASN A 96 -2.15 10.71 4.04
C ASN A 96 -1.85 11.11 2.58
N ALA A 97 -1.37 12.32 2.36
CA ALA A 97 -1.10 12.86 1.03
C ALA A 97 -0.16 11.98 0.17
N PRO A 98 0.91 11.37 0.72
CA PRO A 98 1.77 10.47 -0.07
C PRO A 98 1.02 9.22 -0.58
N MET A 99 0.15 8.65 0.23
CA MET A 99 -0.64 7.49 -0.14
C MET A 99 -1.75 7.85 -1.15
N GLU A 100 -2.37 9.02 -1.01
CA GLU A 100 -3.33 9.51 -2.00
C GLU A 100 -2.67 9.74 -3.36
N ARG A 101 -1.46 10.29 -3.37
CA ARG A 101 -0.66 10.45 -4.60
C ARG A 101 -0.29 9.11 -5.21
N PHE A 102 0.10 8.13 -4.40
CA PHE A 102 0.36 6.77 -4.86
C PHE A 102 -0.87 6.18 -5.57
N TYR A 103 -2.03 6.19 -4.95
CA TYR A 103 -3.24 5.64 -5.56
C TYR A 103 -3.76 6.45 -6.75
N ASN A 104 -3.59 7.76 -6.78
CA ASN A 104 -3.90 8.57 -7.97
C ASN A 104 -3.01 8.16 -9.15
N THR A 105 -1.71 7.96 -8.91
CA THR A 105 -0.77 7.46 -9.93
C THR A 105 -1.11 6.03 -10.35
N PHE A 106 -1.43 5.16 -9.41
CA PHE A 106 -1.84 3.79 -9.67
C PHE A 106 -3.07 3.74 -10.58
N LYS A 107 -4.09 4.55 -10.29
CA LYS A 107 -5.29 4.63 -11.11
C LYS A 107 -5.01 5.16 -12.51
N SER A 108 -4.33 6.30 -12.63
CA SER A 108 -4.12 6.98 -13.91
C SER A 108 -3.16 6.23 -14.83
N ASN A 109 -2.09 5.65 -14.29
CA ASN A 109 -1.03 5.02 -15.06
C ASN A 109 -1.21 3.51 -15.24
N PHE A 110 -2.14 2.90 -14.53
CA PHE A 110 -2.32 1.45 -14.57
C PHE A 110 -3.81 1.06 -14.64
N TYR A 111 -4.57 1.27 -13.57
CA TYR A 111 -5.89 0.69 -13.43
C TYR A 111 -6.88 1.17 -14.51
N ASN A 112 -6.93 2.49 -14.77
CA ASN A 112 -7.89 3.08 -15.72
C ASN A 112 -7.56 2.81 -17.19
N ILE A 113 -6.32 2.43 -17.49
CA ILE A 113 -5.85 2.22 -18.87
C ILE A 113 -5.62 0.75 -19.21
N THR A 114 -5.79 -0.15 -18.24
CA THR A 114 -5.55 -1.59 -18.39
C THR A 114 -6.88 -2.34 -18.39
N SER A 115 -7.08 -3.23 -19.37
CA SER A 115 -8.20 -4.17 -19.37
C SER A 115 -7.78 -5.47 -18.72
N PHE A 116 -8.58 -5.96 -17.76
CA PHE A 116 -8.33 -7.21 -17.05
C PHE A 116 -9.31 -8.29 -17.52
N SER A 117 -8.82 -9.43 -17.94
CA SER A 117 -9.64 -10.57 -18.37
C SER A 117 -10.18 -11.37 -17.17
N ASN A 118 -9.39 -11.46 -16.11
CA ASN A 118 -9.69 -12.21 -14.89
C ASN A 118 -8.93 -11.65 -13.70
N VAL A 119 -9.16 -12.22 -12.53
CA VAL A 119 -8.56 -11.81 -11.25
C VAL A 119 -7.06 -12.09 -11.23
N GLU A 120 -6.64 -13.22 -11.74
CA GLU A 120 -5.24 -13.65 -11.80
C GLU A 120 -4.41 -12.68 -12.63
N MET A 121 -4.92 -12.25 -13.77
CA MET A 121 -4.29 -11.24 -14.61
C MET A 121 -4.19 -9.89 -13.89
N MET A 122 -5.23 -9.48 -13.17
CA MET A 122 -5.22 -8.25 -12.39
C MET A 122 -4.13 -8.28 -11.31
N ASP A 123 -4.02 -9.38 -10.58
CA ASP A 123 -3.03 -9.56 -9.52
C ASP A 123 -1.59 -9.56 -10.09
N GLU A 124 -1.36 -10.28 -11.17
CA GLU A 124 -0.06 -10.31 -11.85
C GLU A 124 0.36 -8.93 -12.36
N LEU A 125 -0.54 -8.23 -13.03
CA LEU A 125 -0.27 -6.89 -13.57
C LEU A 125 -0.10 -5.85 -12.45
N THR A 126 -0.80 -6.00 -11.33
CA THR A 126 -0.58 -5.16 -10.14
C THR A 126 0.86 -5.32 -9.64
N MET A 127 1.37 -6.55 -9.54
CA MET A 127 2.76 -6.79 -9.13
C MET A 127 3.77 -6.21 -10.12
N LYS A 128 3.52 -6.33 -11.43
CA LYS A 128 4.35 -5.70 -12.47
C LYS A 128 4.35 -4.18 -12.35
N TYR A 129 3.19 -3.58 -12.07
CA TYR A 129 3.08 -2.14 -11.83
C TYR A 129 3.89 -1.69 -10.60
N ILE A 130 3.80 -2.41 -9.48
CA ILE A 130 4.56 -2.11 -8.27
C ILE A 130 6.07 -2.16 -8.54
N ASN A 131 6.53 -3.18 -9.28
CA ASN A 131 7.94 -3.27 -9.67
C ASN A 131 8.35 -2.08 -10.56
N TRP A 132 7.56 -1.73 -11.56
CA TRP A 132 7.81 -0.54 -12.38
C TRP A 132 7.82 0.75 -11.55
N TYR A 133 6.87 0.91 -10.64
CA TYR A 133 6.77 2.07 -9.74
C TYR A 133 8.02 2.23 -8.89
N ASN A 134 8.56 1.13 -8.38
CA ASN A 134 9.70 1.14 -7.47
C ASN A 134 11.06 1.24 -8.20
N TYR A 135 11.23 0.54 -9.33
CA TYR A 135 12.54 0.37 -9.96
C TYR A 135 12.74 1.15 -11.26
N VAL A 136 11.68 1.65 -11.86
CA VAL A 136 11.77 2.28 -13.21
C VAL A 136 11.23 3.72 -13.18
N ARG A 137 10.15 3.96 -12.47
CA ARG A 137 9.50 5.26 -12.45
C ARG A 137 10.34 6.29 -11.69
N PRO A 138 10.70 7.46 -12.32
CA PRO A 138 11.35 8.55 -11.60
C PRO A 138 10.33 9.28 -10.70
N HIS A 139 10.77 9.69 -9.52
CA HIS A 139 9.94 10.39 -8.54
C HIS A 139 10.49 11.78 -8.25
N SER A 140 9.70 12.82 -8.47
CA SER A 140 10.11 14.21 -8.19
C SER A 140 10.48 14.42 -6.72
N TYR A 141 9.83 13.71 -5.80
CA TYR A 141 10.18 13.74 -4.38
C TYR A 141 11.62 13.27 -4.11
N ASN A 142 12.12 12.34 -4.91
CA ASN A 142 13.47 11.77 -4.82
C ASN A 142 14.46 12.44 -5.79
N ASN A 143 14.24 13.66 -6.17
CA ASN A 143 15.06 14.35 -7.20
C ASN A 143 15.14 13.58 -8.52
N TYR A 144 14.01 13.01 -8.94
CA TYR A 144 13.85 12.17 -10.14
C TYR A 144 14.60 10.84 -10.13
N LEU A 145 15.10 10.40 -8.99
CA LEU A 145 15.51 9.02 -8.79
C LEU A 145 14.29 8.11 -8.66
N THR A 146 14.47 6.84 -8.95
CA THR A 146 13.50 5.81 -8.56
C THR A 146 13.47 5.68 -7.03
N THR A 147 12.43 5.07 -6.49
CA THR A 147 12.34 4.88 -5.04
C THR A 147 13.45 3.96 -4.53
N MET A 148 13.86 2.95 -5.31
CA MET A 148 14.94 2.04 -4.92
C MET A 148 16.33 2.70 -5.00
N GLU A 149 16.60 3.54 -6.00
CA GLU A 149 17.83 4.32 -6.03
C GLU A 149 17.93 5.28 -4.82
N ALA A 150 16.81 5.91 -4.45
CA ALA A 150 16.77 6.79 -3.28
C ALA A 150 16.98 6.02 -1.96
N ARG A 151 16.48 4.77 -1.87
CA ARG A 151 16.60 3.90 -0.69
C ARG A 151 18.04 3.52 -0.38
N TYR A 152 18.84 3.25 -1.41
CA TYR A 152 20.19 2.72 -1.27
C TYR A 152 21.30 3.78 -1.42
N ARG A 153 20.93 5.05 -1.43
CA ARG A 153 21.86 6.17 -1.35
C ARG A 153 22.19 6.53 0.09
#